data_10e61e0c84afe8fa5e0a3dde6a55aad4
#
_entry.id   10e61e0c84afe8fa5e0a3dde6a55aad4
#
_cell.length_a   1.000
_cell.length_b   1.000
_cell.length_c   1.000
_cell.angle_alpha   90.00
_cell.angle_beta   90.00
_cell.angle_gamma   90.00
#
_symmetry.space_group_name_H-M   'P 1'
#
loop_
_entity.id
_entity.type
_entity.pdbx_description
1 polymer ?
#
loop_
_entity_poly.entity_id
_entity_poly.type
_entity_poly.pdbx_seq_one_letter_code
_entity_poly.pdbx_strand_id
1 'polypeptide(L)'
;MTSQLCGAALTLPEQDNRPIGFWGQQHLRYIKRSRPILYTNLLTKCKLNEYLADIDEQAQKMYDELVQAFAGEEGCTEKLKVTNQMLWVRKMNNAAQRAREVVNEEIIYN
;
A
#
# COMPACT_ATOMS: atom_id res chain seq x y z
N MET A 1 5.76 -5.73 28.20
CA MET A 1 5.74 -5.82 27.74
C MET A 1 5.31 -6.06 27.28
N THR A 2 5.19 -6.05 27.10
CA THR A 2 4.99 -6.27 26.53
C THR A 2 4.75 -6.59 25.93
N SER A 3 4.45 -6.35 25.67
CA SER A 3 4.41 -6.99 24.93
C SER A 3 5.17 -7.74 24.90
N GLN A 4 5.42 -7.86 25.66
CA GLN A 4 6.35 -8.50 25.84
C GLN A 4 6.42 -9.71 25.28
N LEU A 5 5.43 -10.41 25.04
CA LEU A 5 5.54 -11.45 24.32
C LEU A 5 6.24 -11.19 23.12
N CYS A 6 5.63 -10.48 22.17
CA CYS A 6 6.30 -10.07 20.97
C CYS A 6 7.42 -9.14 21.34
N GLY A 7 7.21 -8.38 22.38
CA GLY A 7 8.22 -7.48 22.83
C GLY A 7 9.47 -8.19 23.26
N ALA A 8 9.31 -9.25 23.99
CA ALA A 8 10.45 -10.04 24.39
C ALA A 8 11.10 -10.68 23.17
N ALA A 9 10.28 -11.03 22.23
CA ALA A 9 10.77 -11.64 21.00
C ALA A 9 11.42 -10.63 20.08
N LEU A 10 11.41 -9.40 20.44
CA LEU A 10 11.97 -8.39 19.58
C LEU A 10 13.44 -8.59 19.29
N THR A 11 14.07 -9.40 20.04
CA THR A 11 15.47 -9.70 19.79
C THR A 11 15.66 -10.74 18.69
N LEU A 12 14.60 -11.32 18.21
CA LEU A 12 14.71 -12.35 17.19
C LEU A 12 15.15 -11.73 15.86
N PRO A 13 16.20 -12.26 15.25
CA PRO A 13 16.70 -11.70 14.00
C PRO A 13 15.74 -11.81 12.85
N GLU A 14 14.87 -12.80 12.89
CA GLU A 14 13.93 -13.03 11.81
C GLU A 14 12.68 -12.16 11.90
N GLN A 15 12.58 -11.35 12.93
CA GLN A 15 11.44 -10.46 13.01
C GLN A 15 11.49 -9.43 11.88
N ASP A 16 10.36 -9.24 11.23
CA ASP A 16 10.28 -8.33 10.10
C ASP A 16 10.25 -6.89 10.58
N ASN A 17 11.22 -6.12 10.15
CA ASN A 17 11.34 -4.71 10.54
C ASN A 17 11.12 -3.76 9.37
N ARG A 18 10.54 -4.24 8.28
CA ARG A 18 10.28 -3.37 7.15
C ARG A 18 9.34 -2.24 7.55
N PRO A 19 9.59 -1.03 7.07
CA PRO A 19 8.67 0.08 7.36
C PRO A 19 7.32 -0.13 6.67
N ILE A 20 6.27 0.33 7.33
CA ILE A 20 4.93 0.24 6.78
C ILE A 20 4.61 1.58 6.14
N GLY A 21 4.42 1.59 4.84
CA GLY A 21 4.14 2.81 4.10
C GLY A 21 2.67 3.17 4.07
N PHE A 22 2.33 4.03 3.14
CA PHE A 22 0.96 4.57 3.02
C PHE A 22 -0.09 3.47 2.90
N TRP A 23 0.14 2.52 2.01
CA TRP A 23 -0.85 1.46 1.76
C TRP A 23 -1.02 0.55 2.96
N GLY A 24 0.09 0.17 3.59
CA GLY A 24 0.02 -0.69 4.77
C GLY A 24 -0.68 -0.01 5.93
N GLN A 25 -0.41 1.28 6.15
CA GLN A 25 -1.07 2.04 7.21
C GLN A 25 -2.58 2.13 6.96
N GLN A 26 -2.96 2.34 5.71
CA GLN A 26 -4.37 2.43 5.35
C GLN A 26 -5.07 1.10 5.59
N HIS A 27 -4.43 0.00 5.23
CA HIS A 27 -4.99 -1.33 5.46
C HIS A 27 -5.08 -1.63 6.95
N LEU A 28 -4.08 -1.20 7.72
CA LEU A 28 -4.12 -1.37 9.17
C LEU A 28 -5.36 -0.73 9.78
N ARG A 29 -5.64 0.52 9.39
CA ARG A 29 -6.83 1.20 9.89
C ARG A 29 -8.10 0.45 9.51
N TYR A 30 -8.13 -0.10 8.30
CA TYR A 30 -9.27 -0.85 7.82
C TYR A 30 -9.51 -2.11 8.64
N ILE A 31 -8.46 -2.93 8.86
CA ILE A 31 -8.66 -4.19 9.56
C ILE A 31 -8.95 -3.98 11.05
N LYS A 32 -8.43 -2.91 11.64
CA LYS A 32 -8.77 -2.60 13.02
C LYS A 32 -10.26 -2.34 13.18
N ARG A 33 -10.85 -1.67 12.20
CA ARG A 33 -12.25 -1.26 12.29
C ARG A 33 -13.20 -2.33 11.77
N SER A 34 -12.83 -2.95 10.67
CA SER A 34 -13.75 -3.83 9.95
C SER A 34 -13.44 -5.32 10.09
N ARG A 35 -12.23 -5.66 10.48
CA ARG A 35 -11.83 -7.06 10.64
C ARG A 35 -11.04 -7.25 11.93
N PRO A 36 -11.67 -6.99 13.07
CA PRO A 36 -10.96 -7.01 14.35
C PRO A 36 -10.39 -8.38 14.71
N ILE A 37 -11.03 -9.45 14.27
CA ILE A 37 -10.54 -10.80 14.58
C ILE A 37 -9.21 -11.03 13.84
N LEU A 38 -9.14 -10.65 12.58
CA LEU A 38 -7.91 -10.77 11.82
C LEU A 38 -6.81 -9.92 12.46
N TYR A 39 -7.15 -8.70 12.82
CA TYR A 39 -6.18 -7.80 13.44
C TYR A 39 -5.64 -8.41 14.74
N THR A 40 -6.53 -8.89 15.59
CA THR A 40 -6.14 -9.49 16.87
C THR A 40 -5.27 -10.71 16.67
N ASN A 41 -5.63 -11.57 15.73
CA ASN A 41 -4.85 -12.77 15.45
C ASN A 41 -3.44 -12.44 14.98
N LEU A 42 -3.32 -11.47 14.09
CA LEU A 42 -2.00 -11.06 13.60
C LEU A 42 -1.17 -10.45 14.71
N LEU A 43 -1.81 -9.66 15.55
CA LEU A 43 -1.11 -8.98 16.62
C LEU A 43 -0.59 -9.99 17.64
N THR A 44 -1.42 -10.94 18.04
CA THR A 44 -1.03 -11.92 19.06
C THR A 44 0.02 -12.91 18.56
N LYS A 45 0.07 -13.14 17.26
CA LYS A 45 1.07 -14.02 16.67
C LYS A 45 2.34 -13.29 16.26
N CYS A 46 2.42 -12.00 16.54
CA CYS A 46 3.56 -11.17 16.18
C CYS A 46 3.81 -11.15 14.67
N LYS A 47 2.73 -11.27 13.90
CA LYS A 47 2.83 -11.28 12.43
C LYS A 47 2.25 -10.03 11.78
N LEU A 48 1.79 -9.09 12.60
CA LEU A 48 1.12 -7.91 12.05
C LEU A 48 2.02 -7.09 11.15
N ASN A 49 3.25 -6.83 11.59
CA ASN A 49 4.16 -6.01 10.80
C ASN A 49 4.50 -6.68 9.47
N GLU A 50 4.77 -7.98 9.51
CA GLU A 50 5.09 -8.74 8.30
C GLU A 50 3.90 -8.71 7.33
N TYR A 51 2.71 -8.92 7.84
CA TYR A 51 1.49 -8.90 7.03
C TYR A 51 1.31 -7.54 6.37
N LEU A 52 1.43 -6.47 7.16
CA LEU A 52 1.23 -5.12 6.63
C LEU A 52 2.32 -4.72 5.65
N ALA A 53 3.55 -5.14 5.88
CA ALA A 53 4.63 -4.86 4.95
C ALA A 53 4.39 -5.56 3.61
N ASP A 54 3.91 -6.80 3.65
CA ASP A 54 3.59 -7.54 2.43
C ASP A 54 2.45 -6.86 1.67
N ILE A 55 1.41 -6.44 2.38
CA ILE A 55 0.29 -5.73 1.76
C ILE A 55 0.77 -4.42 1.15
N ASP A 56 1.62 -3.70 1.87
CA ASP A 56 2.15 -2.44 1.39
C ASP A 56 2.92 -2.62 0.09
N GLU A 57 3.78 -3.64 0.03
CA GLU A 57 4.56 -3.93 -1.16
C GLU A 57 3.68 -4.33 -2.34
N GLN A 58 2.70 -5.19 -2.09
CA GLN A 58 1.77 -5.61 -3.15
C GLN A 58 0.98 -4.42 -3.68
N ALA A 59 0.51 -3.58 -2.78
CA ALA A 59 -0.29 -2.43 -3.17
C ALA A 59 0.55 -1.42 -3.95
N GLN A 60 1.77 -1.19 -3.50
CA GLN A 60 2.65 -0.24 -4.19
C GLN A 60 2.98 -0.74 -5.60
N LYS A 61 3.26 -2.03 -5.74
CA LYS A 61 3.56 -2.61 -7.03
C LYS A 61 2.37 -2.48 -7.97
N MET A 62 1.19 -2.84 -7.49
CA MET A 62 -0.02 -2.74 -8.29
C MET A 62 -0.28 -1.29 -8.69
N TYR A 63 -0.11 -0.36 -7.76
CA TYR A 63 -0.31 1.05 -8.03
C TYR A 63 0.63 1.53 -9.14
N ASP A 64 1.92 1.21 -9.03
CA ASP A 64 2.90 1.65 -10.02
C ASP A 64 2.57 1.10 -11.41
N GLU A 65 2.20 -0.16 -11.47
CA GLU A 65 1.85 -0.80 -12.74
C GLU A 65 0.60 -0.17 -13.35
N LEU A 66 -0.40 0.09 -12.52
CA LEU A 66 -1.64 0.69 -12.99
C LEU A 66 -1.46 2.13 -13.42
N VAL A 67 -0.64 2.89 -12.70
CA VAL A 67 -0.38 4.27 -13.11
C VAL A 67 0.23 4.29 -14.50
N GLN A 68 1.20 3.41 -14.76
CA GLN A 68 1.82 3.36 -16.07
C GLN A 68 0.82 2.96 -17.15
N ALA A 69 -0.01 1.97 -16.86
CA ALA A 69 -1.00 1.51 -17.83
C ALA A 69 -2.04 2.60 -18.13
N PHE A 70 -2.56 3.23 -17.09
CA PHE A 70 -3.57 4.28 -17.28
C PHE A 70 -2.98 5.52 -17.93
N ALA A 71 -1.74 5.87 -17.56
CA ALA A 71 -1.07 7.01 -18.21
C ALA A 71 -0.88 6.75 -19.70
N GLY A 72 -0.55 5.51 -20.06
CA GLY A 72 -0.42 5.16 -21.46
C GLY A 72 -1.74 5.29 -22.21
N GLU A 73 -2.84 4.87 -21.59
CA GLU A 73 -4.17 5.03 -22.19
C GLU A 73 -4.53 6.48 -22.42
N GLU A 74 -4.09 7.36 -21.53
CA GLU A 74 -4.43 8.77 -21.64
C GLU A 74 -3.44 9.56 -22.47
N GLY A 75 -2.42 8.89 -23.01
CA GLY A 75 -1.46 9.55 -23.88
C GLY A 75 -0.44 10.40 -23.15
N CYS A 76 -0.09 10.04 -21.91
CA CYS A 76 0.91 10.76 -21.14
C CYS A 76 2.30 10.37 -21.61
N THR A 77 2.78 11.04 -22.65
CA THR A 77 4.09 10.75 -23.24
C THR A 77 5.08 11.84 -22.88
N GLU A 78 6.36 11.55 -23.09
CA GLU A 78 7.39 12.57 -22.91
C GLU A 78 7.16 13.76 -23.83
N LYS A 79 6.67 13.49 -25.02
CA LYS A 79 6.35 14.56 -25.96
C LYS A 79 5.27 15.48 -25.39
N LEU A 80 4.22 14.91 -24.80
CA LEU A 80 3.16 15.71 -24.21
C LEU A 80 3.69 16.51 -23.04
N LYS A 81 4.58 15.91 -22.23
CA LYS A 81 5.17 16.59 -21.08
C LYS A 81 5.91 17.84 -21.51
N VAL A 82 6.61 17.77 -22.64
CA VAL A 82 7.38 18.90 -23.17
C VAL A 82 6.47 19.93 -23.84
N THR A 83 5.49 19.47 -24.62
CA THR A 83 4.68 20.38 -25.42
C THR A 83 3.54 21.02 -24.63
N ASN A 84 3.00 20.31 -23.63
CA ASN A 84 1.89 20.83 -22.82
C ASN A 84 1.97 20.23 -21.43
N GLN A 85 2.82 20.81 -20.60
CA GLN A 85 3.10 20.31 -19.28
C GLN A 85 1.86 20.27 -18.38
N MET A 86 1.02 21.30 -18.47
CA MET A 86 -0.17 21.35 -17.62
C MET A 86 -1.14 20.22 -17.93
N LEU A 87 -1.32 19.94 -19.21
CA LEU A 87 -2.18 18.84 -19.61
C LEU A 87 -1.59 17.50 -19.18
N TRP A 88 -0.25 17.37 -19.32
CA TRP A 88 0.44 16.15 -18.89
C TRP A 88 0.22 15.90 -17.39
N VAL A 89 0.37 16.94 -16.57
CA VAL A 89 0.16 16.83 -15.13
C VAL A 89 -1.27 16.41 -14.82
N ARG A 90 -2.23 17.02 -15.49
CA ARG A 90 -3.64 16.69 -15.26
C ARG A 90 -3.93 15.22 -15.60
N LYS A 91 -3.41 14.76 -16.73
CA LYS A 91 -3.62 13.37 -17.14
C LYS A 91 -2.92 12.39 -16.22
N MET A 92 -1.71 12.74 -15.76
CA MET A 92 -1.00 11.89 -14.80
C MET A 92 -1.77 11.81 -13.47
N ASN A 93 -2.34 12.93 -13.03
CA ASN A 93 -3.14 12.93 -11.80
C ASN A 93 -4.37 12.06 -11.95
N ASN A 94 -5.02 12.08 -13.12
CA ASN A 94 -6.17 11.21 -13.38
C ASN A 94 -5.75 9.75 -13.35
N ALA A 95 -4.64 9.42 -13.99
CA ALA A 95 -4.14 8.04 -13.99
C ALA A 95 -3.84 7.57 -12.56
N ALA A 96 -3.19 8.43 -11.77
CA ALA A 96 -2.87 8.10 -10.39
C ALA A 96 -4.13 7.90 -9.55
N GLN A 97 -5.14 8.74 -9.74
CA GLN A 97 -6.38 8.62 -9.00
C GLN A 97 -7.11 7.31 -9.34
N ARG A 98 -7.16 6.98 -10.63
CA ARG A 98 -7.77 5.72 -11.05
C ARG A 98 -7.02 4.52 -10.47
N ALA A 99 -5.69 4.57 -10.48
CA ALA A 99 -4.89 3.49 -9.94
C ALA A 99 -5.13 3.33 -8.44
N ARG A 100 -5.20 4.45 -7.72
CA ARG A 100 -5.45 4.41 -6.28
C ARG A 100 -6.79 3.76 -5.97
N GLU A 101 -7.82 4.08 -6.73
CA GLU A 101 -9.14 3.51 -6.53
C GLU A 101 -9.13 2.00 -6.72
N VAL A 102 -8.43 1.52 -7.75
CA VAL A 102 -8.34 0.09 -8.01
C VAL A 102 -7.60 -0.62 -6.88
N VAL A 103 -6.47 -0.06 -6.45
CA VAL A 103 -5.68 -0.68 -5.39
C VAL A 103 -6.49 -0.74 -4.09
N ASN A 104 -7.21 0.34 -3.76
CA ASN A 104 -8.04 0.35 -2.56
C ASN A 104 -9.09 -0.75 -2.62
N GLU A 105 -9.73 -0.91 -3.76
CA GLU A 105 -10.78 -1.91 -3.92
C GLU A 105 -10.24 -3.33 -3.90
N GLU A 106 -9.13 -3.55 -4.59
CA GLU A 106 -8.60 -4.90 -4.77
C GLU A 106 -7.78 -5.41 -3.59
N ILE A 107 -7.09 -4.53 -2.89
CA ILE A 107 -6.16 -4.94 -1.85
C ILE A 107 -6.52 -4.37 -0.48
N ILE A 108 -6.71 -3.06 -0.41
CA ILE A 108 -6.79 -2.40 0.89
C ILE A 108 -8.11 -2.68 1.61
N TYR A 109 -9.22 -2.62 0.90
CA TYR A 109 -10.54 -2.79 1.49
C TYR A 109 -11.21 -4.12 1.11
N ASN A 110 -10.41 -5.04 0.73
CA ASN A 110 -10.91 -6.35 0.31
C ASN A 110 -11.16 -7.28 1.51
#